data_b63e9bfe4913b8a21fa3f8dd6ca458d9
#
_entry.id   b63e9bfe4913b8a21fa3f8dd6ca458d9
#
_cell.length_a   1.000
_cell.length_b   1.000
_cell.length_c   1.000
_cell.angle_alpha   90.00
_cell.angle_beta   90.00
_cell.angle_gamma   90.00
#
_symmetry.space_group_name_H-M   'P 1'
#
loop_
_entity.id
_entity.type
_entity.pdbx_description
1 polymer ?
#
loop_
_entity_poly.entity_id
_entity_poly.type
_entity_poly.pdbx_seq_one_letter_code
_entity_poly.pdbx_strand_id
1 'polypeptide(L)'
;SEEAPATVFSQKHDLSSGGRAVEFVSLDKPGEVPVRQSTGLAEFDRALGGGLVPGSAILMGGDPGIGKSTLLLQAAAAIARAGRRCVYVSGEEATAQVRMRAARLGLADAPVSLASTTSVRDILTTLGTMEPPGLLVIDSIQTMHSDTIEGAPGTVSQVRGCAFELIRYAKENGVALVLVGHVTKDG
;
A
#
# COMPACT_ATOMS: atom_id res chain seq x y z
N SER A 1 -24.74 -28.08 58.83
CA SER A 1 -24.74 -28.33 57.38
C SER A 1 -24.24 -27.10 56.67
N GLU A 2 -22.93 -27.14 56.33
CA GLU A 2 -22.26 -26.12 55.52
C GLU A 2 -22.45 -26.45 54.06
N GLU A 3 -23.09 -25.56 53.33
CA GLU A 3 -23.09 -25.60 51.86
C GLU A 3 -21.80 -25.04 51.32
N ALA A 4 -21.08 -25.83 50.55
CA ALA A 4 -19.89 -25.42 49.83
C ALA A 4 -20.27 -24.53 48.65
N PRO A 5 -19.49 -23.46 48.34
CA PRO A 5 -19.83 -22.59 47.21
C PRO A 5 -19.58 -23.30 45.89
N ALA A 6 -20.53 -23.17 44.99
CA ALA A 6 -20.49 -23.69 43.66
C ALA A 6 -19.31 -23.05 42.87
N THR A 7 -18.38 -23.89 42.43
CA THR A 7 -17.26 -23.50 41.55
C THR A 7 -17.84 -23.12 40.20
N VAL A 8 -17.80 -21.85 39.85
CA VAL A 8 -18.06 -21.36 38.51
C VAL A 8 -16.96 -21.85 37.61
N PHE A 9 -17.21 -22.91 36.87
CA PHE A 9 -16.33 -23.36 35.80
C PHE A 9 -16.29 -22.27 34.74
N SER A 10 -15.18 -21.54 34.68
CA SER A 10 -14.85 -20.70 33.56
C SER A 10 -14.79 -21.59 32.31
N GLN A 11 -15.75 -21.44 31.41
CA GLN A 11 -15.67 -22.01 30.08
C GLN A 11 -14.49 -21.34 29.38
N LYS A 12 -13.34 -22.04 29.33
CA LYS A 12 -12.28 -21.70 28.39
C LYS A 12 -12.87 -21.86 27.01
N HIS A 13 -13.16 -20.73 26.36
CA HIS A 13 -13.43 -20.72 24.92
C HIS A 13 -12.19 -21.33 24.25
N ASP A 14 -12.37 -22.53 23.72
CA ASP A 14 -11.33 -23.20 22.95
C ASP A 14 -11.22 -22.49 21.59
N LEU A 15 -10.38 -21.46 21.55
CA LEU A 15 -10.06 -20.69 20.34
C LEU A 15 -9.22 -21.51 19.34
N SER A 16 -8.82 -22.74 19.71
CA SER A 16 -7.97 -23.60 18.88
C SER A 16 -8.72 -24.34 17.78
N SER A 17 -10.04 -24.41 17.85
CA SER A 17 -10.83 -25.12 16.86
C SER A 17 -11.11 -24.22 15.64
N GLY A 18 -10.51 -24.57 14.49
CA GLY A 18 -10.74 -23.91 13.20
C GLY A 18 -9.60 -23.00 12.71
N GLY A 19 -8.55 -22.80 13.51
CA GLY A 19 -7.35 -22.11 13.05
C GLY A 19 -6.44 -22.99 12.19
N ARG A 20 -5.59 -22.35 11.38
CA ARG A 20 -4.53 -23.03 10.63
C ARG A 20 -3.23 -22.99 11.43
N ALA A 21 -2.45 -24.07 11.35
CA ALA A 21 -1.12 -24.08 11.92
C ALA A 21 -0.23 -23.01 11.26
N VAL A 22 0.50 -22.28 12.08
CA VAL A 22 1.49 -21.28 11.67
C VAL A 22 2.87 -21.81 11.99
N GLU A 23 3.78 -21.72 11.04
CA GLU A 23 5.18 -22.07 11.28
C GLU A 23 5.91 -20.90 11.96
N PHE A 24 6.53 -21.18 13.07
CA PHE A 24 7.42 -20.23 13.74
C PHE A 24 8.85 -20.49 13.29
N VAL A 25 9.50 -19.43 12.81
CA VAL A 25 10.92 -19.48 12.43
C VAL A 25 11.74 -18.75 13.47
N SER A 26 12.95 -19.27 13.74
CA SER A 26 13.82 -18.66 14.72
C SER A 26 14.63 -17.52 14.09
N LEU A 27 14.75 -16.41 14.82
CA LEU A 27 15.48 -15.22 14.39
C LEU A 27 16.98 -15.47 14.13
N ASP A 28 17.57 -16.42 14.87
CA ASP A 28 18.99 -16.78 14.76
C ASP A 28 19.31 -17.70 13.57
N LYS A 29 18.29 -18.18 12.86
CA LYS A 29 18.48 -18.96 11.65
C LYS A 29 18.55 -18.06 10.44
N PRO A 30 19.44 -18.36 9.46
CA PRO A 30 19.49 -17.60 8.22
C PRO A 30 18.14 -17.71 7.49
N GLY A 31 17.55 -16.57 7.20
CA GLY A 31 16.35 -16.45 6.39
C GLY A 31 16.69 -15.90 5.01
N GLU A 32 15.74 -15.97 4.09
CA GLU A 32 15.87 -15.29 2.81
C GLU A 32 15.88 -13.77 3.04
N VAL A 33 16.94 -13.10 2.57
CA VAL A 33 17.00 -11.64 2.55
C VAL A 33 16.20 -11.17 1.34
N PRO A 34 15.16 -10.33 1.52
CA PRO A 34 14.40 -9.81 0.40
C PRO A 34 15.29 -9.05 -0.57
N VAL A 35 15.17 -9.34 -1.86
CA VAL A 35 15.86 -8.58 -2.90
C VAL A 35 15.19 -7.21 -3.02
N ARG A 36 15.94 -6.16 -2.71
CA ARG A 36 15.45 -4.79 -2.82
C ARG A 36 15.58 -4.28 -4.23
N GLN A 37 14.61 -3.49 -4.66
CA GLN A 37 14.57 -2.88 -5.98
C GLN A 37 14.91 -1.41 -5.88
N SER A 38 16.01 -1.01 -6.52
CA SER A 38 16.37 0.41 -6.60
C SER A 38 15.30 1.20 -7.35
N THR A 39 14.95 2.37 -6.81
CA THR A 39 14.07 3.34 -7.47
C THR A 39 14.82 4.22 -8.46
N GLY A 40 16.15 4.14 -8.50
CA GLY A 40 17.00 5.05 -9.27
C GLY A 40 17.23 6.41 -8.59
N LEU A 41 16.60 6.66 -7.45
CA LEU A 41 16.75 7.87 -6.65
C LEU A 41 17.50 7.51 -5.37
N ALA A 42 18.79 7.86 -5.30
CA ALA A 42 19.68 7.41 -4.22
C ALA A 42 19.19 7.78 -2.82
N GLU A 43 18.67 8.99 -2.64
CA GLU A 43 18.16 9.43 -1.33
C GLU A 43 16.88 8.71 -0.94
N PHE A 44 16.00 8.45 -1.90
CA PHE A 44 14.77 7.69 -1.67
C PHE A 44 15.10 6.23 -1.32
N ASP A 45 15.99 5.61 -2.05
CA ASP A 45 16.45 4.24 -1.77
C ASP A 45 17.09 4.14 -0.39
N ARG A 46 17.88 5.14 0.00
CA ARG A 46 18.50 5.19 1.33
C ARG A 46 17.42 5.26 2.43
N ALA A 47 16.39 6.09 2.25
CA ALA A 47 15.28 6.19 3.19
C ALA A 47 14.49 4.87 3.31
N LEU A 48 14.47 4.07 2.24
CA LEU A 48 13.83 2.75 2.20
C LEU A 48 14.76 1.60 2.66
N GLY A 49 15.98 1.91 3.10
CA GLY A 49 16.95 0.89 3.48
C GLY A 49 17.56 0.12 2.31
N GLY A 50 17.60 0.71 1.11
CA GLY A 50 18.22 0.16 -0.08
C GLY A 50 17.28 -0.07 -1.26
N GLY A 51 16.03 0.31 -1.15
CA GLY A 51 15.05 0.22 -2.22
C GLY A 51 13.72 -0.42 -1.81
N LEU A 52 12.87 -0.61 -2.79
CA LEU A 52 11.56 -1.23 -2.59
C LEU A 52 11.67 -2.74 -2.39
N VAL A 53 10.85 -3.27 -1.48
CA VAL A 53 10.74 -4.71 -1.25
C VAL A 53 9.44 -5.22 -1.89
N PRO A 54 9.50 -6.23 -2.77
CA PRO A 54 8.29 -6.84 -3.34
C PRO A 54 7.34 -7.33 -2.24
N GLY A 55 6.06 -7.03 -2.38
CA GLY A 55 5.04 -7.40 -1.40
C GLY A 55 5.00 -6.53 -0.15
N SER A 56 5.84 -5.50 -0.05
CA SER A 56 5.83 -4.53 1.05
C SER A 56 4.88 -3.38 0.77
N ALA A 57 4.41 -2.76 1.86
CA ALA A 57 3.62 -1.54 1.80
C ALA A 57 4.32 -0.43 2.59
N ILE A 58 4.42 0.74 1.98
CA ILE A 58 5.04 1.94 2.55
C ILE A 58 3.98 3.03 2.62
N LEU A 59 3.84 3.63 3.79
CA LEU A 59 3.04 4.83 3.95
C LEU A 59 3.96 6.06 3.91
N MET A 60 3.75 6.89 2.91
CA MET A 60 4.45 8.16 2.77
C MET A 60 3.54 9.29 3.27
N GLY A 61 3.75 9.68 4.51
CA GLY A 61 2.99 10.74 5.18
C GLY A 61 3.70 12.09 5.11
N GLY A 62 2.97 13.12 5.44
CA GLY A 62 3.46 14.49 5.55
C GLY A 62 2.42 15.52 5.15
N ASP A 63 2.79 16.80 5.25
CA ASP A 63 1.89 17.90 4.88
C ASP A 63 1.61 17.90 3.37
N PRO A 64 0.40 18.26 2.94
CA PRO A 64 0.09 18.43 1.51
C PRO A 64 1.04 19.45 0.87
N GLY A 65 1.47 19.19 -0.37
CA GLY A 65 2.29 20.12 -1.14
C GLY A 65 3.80 20.05 -0.91
N ILE A 66 4.32 19.08 -0.16
CA ILE A 66 5.77 18.91 0.08
C ILE A 66 6.45 18.04 -0.99
N GLY A 67 5.91 17.94 -2.19
CA GLY A 67 6.58 17.24 -3.28
C GLY A 67 6.60 15.71 -3.18
N LYS A 68 5.78 15.11 -2.31
CA LYS A 68 5.67 13.64 -2.21
C LYS A 68 5.22 13.02 -3.53
N SER A 69 4.18 13.55 -4.12
CA SER A 69 3.66 13.09 -5.42
C SER A 69 4.69 13.26 -6.54
N THR A 70 5.46 14.35 -6.52
CA THR A 70 6.54 14.60 -7.48
C THR A 70 7.64 13.56 -7.33
N LEU A 71 8.10 13.31 -6.11
CA LEU A 71 9.12 12.29 -5.82
C LEU A 71 8.68 10.90 -6.27
N LEU A 72 7.43 10.53 -5.98
CA LEU A 72 6.88 9.23 -6.36
C LEU A 72 6.69 9.09 -7.87
N LEU A 73 6.32 10.16 -8.55
CA LEU A 73 6.23 10.15 -10.01
C LEU A 73 7.61 9.97 -10.65
N GLN A 74 8.64 10.61 -10.11
CA GLN A 74 10.03 10.42 -10.52
C GLN A 74 10.51 8.98 -10.26
N ALA A 75 10.22 8.42 -9.10
CA ALA A 75 10.56 7.04 -8.77
C ALA A 75 9.84 6.03 -9.70
N ALA A 76 8.55 6.21 -9.92
CA ALA A 76 7.77 5.38 -10.85
C ALA A 76 8.34 5.44 -12.27
N ALA A 77 8.68 6.63 -12.74
CA ALA A 77 9.28 6.83 -14.06
C ALA A 77 10.65 6.12 -14.19
N ALA A 78 11.50 6.22 -13.18
CA ALA A 78 12.81 5.56 -13.18
C ALA A 78 12.69 4.03 -13.23
N ILE A 79 11.78 3.47 -12.43
CA ILE A 79 11.51 2.03 -12.40
C ILE A 79 10.89 1.56 -13.72
N ALA A 80 9.96 2.33 -14.29
CA ALA A 80 9.33 2.00 -15.56
C ALA A 80 10.34 2.03 -16.73
N ARG A 81 11.23 3.01 -16.76
CA ARG A 81 12.32 3.10 -17.74
C ARG A 81 13.32 1.94 -17.62
N ALA A 82 13.48 1.38 -16.42
CA ALA A 82 14.28 0.19 -16.19
C ALA A 82 13.57 -1.13 -16.61
N GLY A 83 12.38 -1.04 -17.20
CA GLY A 83 11.63 -2.18 -17.75
C GLY A 83 10.65 -2.82 -16.77
N ARG A 84 10.39 -2.21 -15.62
CA ARG A 84 9.41 -2.72 -14.65
C ARG A 84 8.09 -1.97 -14.79
N ARG A 85 7.00 -2.73 -14.77
CA ARG A 85 5.67 -2.13 -14.83
C ARG A 85 5.38 -1.33 -13.56
N CYS A 86 4.97 -0.09 -13.73
CA CYS A 86 4.53 0.79 -12.64
C CYS A 86 3.14 1.32 -12.93
N VAL A 87 2.32 1.37 -11.88
CA VAL A 87 0.98 1.94 -11.91
C VAL A 87 0.90 3.08 -10.90
N TYR A 88 0.46 4.23 -11.35
CA TYR A 88 0.23 5.41 -10.52
C TYR A 88 -1.25 5.77 -10.57
N VAL A 89 -1.93 5.68 -9.44
CA VAL A 89 -3.35 6.00 -9.30
C VAL A 89 -3.49 7.29 -8.52
N SER A 90 -4.13 8.29 -9.13
CA SER A 90 -4.50 9.53 -8.47
C SER A 90 -5.99 9.55 -8.14
N GLY A 91 -6.33 9.86 -6.90
CA GLY A 91 -7.69 10.13 -6.48
C GLY A 91 -8.03 11.62 -6.46
N GLU A 92 -7.03 12.49 -6.64
CA GLU A 92 -7.18 13.95 -6.54
C GLU A 92 -7.08 14.64 -7.89
N GLU A 93 -6.21 14.15 -8.77
CA GLU A 93 -5.93 14.76 -10.07
C GLU A 93 -6.42 13.89 -11.21
N ALA A 94 -6.89 14.53 -12.29
CA ALA A 94 -7.12 13.84 -13.55
C ALA A 94 -5.80 13.40 -14.20
N THR A 95 -5.84 12.36 -15.02
CA THR A 95 -4.63 11.85 -15.69
C THR A 95 -3.93 12.92 -16.55
N ALA A 96 -4.69 13.84 -17.16
CA ALA A 96 -4.11 14.96 -17.90
C ALA A 96 -3.25 15.88 -17.04
N GLN A 97 -3.65 16.13 -15.78
CA GLN A 97 -2.90 16.97 -14.85
C GLN A 97 -1.60 16.26 -14.41
N VAL A 98 -1.67 14.96 -14.15
CA VAL A 98 -0.48 14.15 -13.82
C VAL A 98 0.50 14.14 -15.00
N ARG A 99 0.00 13.99 -16.23
CA ARG A 99 0.83 14.05 -17.46
C ARG A 99 1.51 15.40 -17.63
N MET A 100 0.81 16.49 -17.38
CA MET A 100 1.38 17.84 -17.47
C MET A 100 2.52 18.02 -16.45
N ARG A 101 2.34 17.52 -15.25
CA ARG A 101 3.38 17.55 -14.21
C ARG A 101 4.56 16.67 -14.61
N ALA A 102 4.33 15.49 -15.12
CA ALA A 102 5.37 14.60 -15.65
C ALA A 102 6.18 15.27 -16.78
N ALA A 103 5.51 15.95 -17.70
CA ALA A 103 6.17 16.67 -18.78
C ALA A 103 7.13 17.76 -18.26
N ARG A 104 6.69 18.52 -17.25
CA ARG A 104 7.53 19.55 -16.62
C ARG A 104 8.76 18.97 -15.92
N LEU A 105 8.69 17.73 -15.47
CA LEU A 105 9.79 17.02 -14.81
C LEU A 105 10.67 16.24 -15.81
N GLY A 106 10.41 16.33 -17.12
CA GLY A 106 11.13 15.56 -18.12
C GLY A 106 10.79 14.07 -18.14
N LEU A 107 9.59 13.69 -17.69
CA LEU A 107 9.17 12.30 -17.53
C LEU A 107 8.10 11.88 -18.54
N ALA A 108 7.80 12.70 -19.55
CA ALA A 108 6.69 12.47 -20.48
C ALA A 108 6.80 11.17 -21.28
N ASP A 109 8.00 10.64 -21.46
CA ASP A 109 8.29 9.42 -22.20
C ASP A 109 8.33 8.16 -21.32
N ALA A 110 8.22 8.32 -20.01
CA ALA A 110 8.26 7.17 -19.09
C ALA A 110 7.00 6.32 -19.22
N PRO A 111 7.12 4.99 -19.38
CA PRO A 111 5.97 4.10 -19.59
C PRO A 111 5.25 3.74 -18.28
N VAL A 112 4.89 4.76 -17.50
CA VAL A 112 4.08 4.61 -16.28
C VAL A 112 2.61 4.56 -16.67
N SER A 113 1.88 3.57 -16.15
CA SER A 113 0.43 3.49 -16.33
C SER A 113 -0.26 4.41 -15.32
N LEU A 114 -1.07 5.34 -15.81
CA LEU A 114 -1.80 6.30 -14.99
C LEU A 114 -3.28 5.95 -14.94
N ALA A 115 -3.89 6.11 -13.78
CA ALA A 115 -5.33 6.06 -13.61
C ALA A 115 -5.79 7.18 -12.68
N SER A 116 -7.01 7.65 -12.92
CA SER A 116 -7.70 8.59 -12.02
C SER A 116 -8.98 7.92 -11.54
N THR A 117 -8.99 7.50 -10.30
CA THR A 117 -10.15 6.88 -9.66
C THR A 117 -10.01 6.92 -8.15
N THR A 118 -11.14 6.88 -7.46
CA THR A 118 -11.22 6.77 -6.01
C THR A 118 -11.74 5.42 -5.54
N SER A 119 -12.13 4.54 -6.47
CA SER A 119 -12.71 3.23 -6.16
C SER A 119 -11.63 2.16 -6.04
N VAL A 120 -11.44 1.65 -4.85
CA VAL A 120 -10.53 0.51 -4.60
C VAL A 120 -11.00 -0.75 -5.33
N ARG A 121 -12.31 -0.98 -5.41
CA ARG A 121 -12.86 -2.08 -6.19
C ARG A 121 -12.42 -2.03 -7.65
N ASP A 122 -12.55 -0.86 -8.28
CA ASP A 122 -12.18 -0.69 -9.69
C ASP A 122 -10.68 -0.87 -9.90
N ILE A 123 -9.86 -0.37 -8.98
CA ILE A 123 -8.40 -0.56 -9.00
C ILE A 123 -8.06 -2.05 -8.95
N LEU A 124 -8.58 -2.77 -7.97
CA LEU A 124 -8.27 -4.19 -7.77
C LEU A 124 -8.83 -5.06 -8.92
N THR A 125 -10.01 -4.74 -9.43
CA THR A 125 -10.59 -5.43 -10.59
C THR A 125 -9.70 -5.26 -11.82
N THR A 126 -9.23 -4.05 -12.08
CA THR A 126 -8.34 -3.75 -13.20
C THR A 126 -6.99 -4.45 -13.05
N LEU A 127 -6.39 -4.38 -11.87
CA LEU A 127 -5.12 -5.06 -11.58
C LEU A 127 -5.22 -6.59 -11.73
N GLY A 128 -6.39 -7.17 -11.45
CA GLY A 128 -6.65 -8.59 -11.63
C GLY A 128 -6.67 -9.06 -13.08
N THR A 129 -6.79 -8.16 -14.05
CA THR A 129 -6.79 -8.46 -15.49
C THR A 129 -5.43 -8.33 -16.16
N MET A 130 -4.40 -7.97 -15.41
CA MET A 130 -3.06 -7.72 -15.95
C MET A 130 -1.99 -8.40 -15.09
N GLU A 131 -0.79 -8.52 -15.62
CA GLU A 131 0.36 -8.93 -14.83
C GLU A 131 0.57 -7.96 -13.67
N PRO A 132 0.83 -8.45 -12.45
CA PRO A 132 1.06 -7.58 -11.30
C PRO A 132 2.19 -6.59 -11.56
N PRO A 133 2.01 -5.30 -11.26
CA PRO A 133 3.08 -4.31 -11.42
C PRO A 133 4.19 -4.53 -10.38
N GLY A 134 5.39 -4.04 -10.68
CA GLY A 134 6.48 -3.98 -9.69
C GLY A 134 6.24 -2.91 -8.63
N LEU A 135 5.58 -1.81 -9.02
CA LEU A 135 5.23 -0.70 -8.13
C LEU A 135 3.78 -0.25 -8.38
N LEU A 136 3.04 -0.08 -7.30
CA LEU A 136 1.72 0.54 -7.27
C LEU A 136 1.75 1.75 -6.34
N VAL A 137 1.44 2.92 -6.86
CA VAL A 137 1.33 4.17 -6.09
C VAL A 137 -0.14 4.57 -6.00
N ILE A 138 -0.60 4.83 -4.79
CA ILE A 138 -1.94 5.36 -4.50
C ILE A 138 -1.81 6.76 -3.91
N ASP A 139 -2.27 7.77 -4.60
CA ASP A 139 -2.15 9.18 -4.21
C ASP A 139 -3.52 9.88 -4.27
N SER A 140 -4.19 9.99 -3.15
CA SER A 140 -3.85 9.63 -1.78
C SER A 140 -4.81 8.56 -1.24
N ILE A 141 -4.39 7.90 -0.17
CA ILE A 141 -5.26 6.92 0.49
C ILE A 141 -6.53 7.55 1.07
N GLN A 142 -6.49 8.81 1.49
CA GLN A 142 -7.65 9.53 2.02
C GLN A 142 -8.74 9.78 0.98
N THR A 143 -8.42 9.79 -0.29
CA THR A 143 -9.40 9.97 -1.37
C THR A 143 -10.06 8.67 -1.81
N MET A 144 -9.52 7.54 -1.37
CA MET A 144 -10.04 6.22 -1.75
C MET A 144 -11.27 5.83 -0.93
N HIS A 145 -12.13 5.03 -1.55
CA HIS A 145 -13.27 4.42 -0.87
C HIS A 145 -13.46 2.97 -1.33
N SER A 146 -14.03 2.17 -0.44
CA SER A 146 -14.53 0.83 -0.74
C SER A 146 -16.02 0.79 -0.41
N ASP A 147 -16.80 0.24 -1.32
CA ASP A 147 -18.27 0.08 -1.15
C ASP A 147 -18.63 -1.05 -0.17
N THR A 148 -17.67 -1.85 0.27
CA THR A 148 -17.85 -2.86 1.32
C THR A 148 -17.65 -2.30 2.72
N ILE A 149 -17.26 -1.03 2.85
CA ILE A 149 -16.95 -0.37 4.11
C ILE A 149 -17.85 0.83 4.27
N GLU A 150 -18.47 0.96 5.44
CA GLU A 150 -19.31 2.12 5.76
C GLU A 150 -18.49 3.38 5.95
N GLY A 151 -19.09 4.51 5.66
CA GLY A 151 -18.52 5.83 5.84
C GLY A 151 -18.12 6.50 4.53
N ALA A 152 -17.99 7.81 4.59
CA ALA A 152 -17.51 8.63 3.48
C ALA A 152 -15.99 8.48 3.27
N PRO A 153 -15.48 8.77 2.07
CA PRO A 153 -14.04 8.85 1.85
C PRO A 153 -13.36 9.78 2.86
N GLY A 154 -12.17 9.40 3.33
CA GLY A 154 -11.42 10.17 4.32
C GLY A 154 -11.76 9.86 5.78
N THR A 155 -12.84 9.15 6.06
CA THR A 155 -13.12 8.64 7.42
C THR A 155 -12.09 7.59 7.81
N VAL A 156 -11.86 7.43 9.13
CA VAL A 156 -10.90 6.44 9.64
C VAL A 156 -11.23 5.03 9.16
N SER A 157 -12.52 4.65 9.15
CA SER A 157 -12.97 3.35 8.68
C SER A 157 -12.62 3.11 7.22
N GLN A 158 -12.88 4.10 6.35
CA GLN A 158 -12.56 4.00 4.92
C GLN A 158 -11.06 3.95 4.67
N VAL A 159 -10.29 4.81 5.31
CA VAL A 159 -8.83 4.84 5.14
C VAL A 159 -8.21 3.51 5.56
N ARG A 160 -8.59 2.98 6.72
CA ARG A 160 -8.09 1.70 7.21
C ARG A 160 -8.50 0.53 6.32
N GLY A 161 -9.76 0.46 5.93
CA GLY A 161 -10.28 -0.62 5.11
C GLY A 161 -9.70 -0.61 3.69
N CYS A 162 -9.60 0.55 3.06
CA CYS A 162 -8.97 0.69 1.76
C CYS A 162 -7.49 0.32 1.80
N ALA A 163 -6.76 0.79 2.82
CA ALA A 163 -5.36 0.41 3.01
C ALA A 163 -5.20 -1.10 3.21
N PHE A 164 -6.06 -1.71 4.01
CA PHE A 164 -6.04 -3.16 4.24
C PHE A 164 -6.22 -3.95 2.94
N GLU A 165 -7.20 -3.61 2.12
CA GLU A 165 -7.45 -4.30 0.85
C GLU A 165 -6.28 -4.16 -0.13
N LEU A 166 -5.70 -2.97 -0.23
CA LEU A 166 -4.56 -2.70 -1.11
C LEU A 166 -3.28 -3.40 -0.61
N ILE A 167 -3.03 -3.39 0.68
CA ILE A 167 -1.88 -4.07 1.30
C ILE A 167 -1.99 -5.58 1.09
N ARG A 168 -3.17 -6.15 1.25
CA ARG A 168 -3.41 -7.57 1.00
C ARG A 168 -3.11 -7.94 -0.45
N TYR A 169 -3.60 -7.15 -1.40
CA TYR A 169 -3.28 -7.35 -2.81
C TYR A 169 -1.76 -7.33 -3.06
N ALA A 170 -1.06 -6.34 -2.52
CA ALA A 170 0.38 -6.20 -2.68
C ALA A 170 1.15 -7.42 -2.15
N LYS A 171 0.79 -7.90 -0.96
CA LYS A 171 1.40 -9.09 -0.36
C LYS A 171 1.15 -10.35 -1.18
N GLU A 172 -0.07 -10.56 -1.64
CA GLU A 172 -0.47 -11.75 -2.41
C GLU A 172 0.18 -11.79 -3.79
N ASN A 173 0.51 -10.64 -4.38
CA ASN A 173 1.01 -10.53 -5.74
C ASN A 173 2.47 -10.07 -5.85
N GLY A 174 3.16 -9.90 -4.74
CA GLY A 174 4.56 -9.47 -4.74
C GLY A 174 4.77 -8.04 -5.25
N VAL A 175 3.78 -7.17 -5.09
CA VAL A 175 3.80 -5.77 -5.54
C VAL A 175 4.36 -4.89 -4.43
N ALA A 176 5.29 -4.00 -4.76
CA ALA A 176 5.67 -2.92 -3.85
C ALA A 176 4.59 -1.83 -3.90
N LEU A 177 3.98 -1.55 -2.76
CA LEU A 177 2.89 -0.58 -2.64
C LEU A 177 3.37 0.66 -1.89
N VAL A 178 3.09 1.83 -2.45
CA VAL A 178 3.27 3.11 -1.77
C VAL A 178 1.92 3.81 -1.64
N LEU A 179 1.51 4.04 -0.41
CA LEU A 179 0.31 4.81 -0.06
C LEU A 179 0.74 6.22 0.33
N VAL A 180 0.28 7.22 -0.41
CA VAL A 180 0.47 8.62 -0.03
C VAL A 180 -0.62 9.01 0.96
N GLY A 181 -0.21 9.52 2.11
CA GLY A 181 -1.09 10.04 3.14
C GLY A 181 -0.81 11.51 3.42
N HIS A 182 -1.86 12.27 3.68
CA HIS A 182 -1.73 13.65 4.14
C HIS A 182 -1.99 13.69 5.63
N VAL A 183 -1.00 14.16 6.39
CA VAL A 183 -1.15 14.39 7.82
C VAL A 183 -1.60 15.82 8.01
N THR A 184 -2.81 16.01 8.54
CA THR A 184 -3.30 17.33 8.95
C THR A 184 -2.86 17.61 10.38
N LYS A 185 -2.62 18.90 10.70
CA LYS A 185 -2.21 19.33 12.05
C LYS A 185 -3.24 19.05 13.13
N ASP A 186 -4.47 18.73 12.75
CA ASP A 186 -5.62 18.54 13.65
C ASP A 186 -6.03 17.06 13.80
N GLY A 187 -5.16 16.10 13.37
CA GLY A 187 -5.57 14.71 13.29
C GLY A 187 -4.70 13.68 13.93
#